data_93cdf36bca13f72cfea1620d12324ce4
#
_entry.id   93cdf36bca13f72cfea1620d12324ce4
#
_cell.length_a   1.000
_cell.length_b   1.000
_cell.length_c   1.000
_cell.angle_alpha   90.00
_cell.angle_beta   90.00
_cell.angle_gamma   90.00
#
_symmetry.space_group_name_H-M   'P 1'
#
loop_
_entity.id
_entity.type
_entity.pdbx_description
1 polymer ?
#
loop_
_entity_poly.entity_id
_entity_poly.type
_entity_poly.pdbx_seq_one_letter_code
_entity_poly.pdbx_strand_id
1 'polypeptide(L)'
;MKFASFHRVACGKTSRNVRIDDGRNFLSLTGRRFDVITADIIQPGHAGAGHVYSKEYFTLVRNALKDNGVVLQWIGHRPFVEYTLIMRTFLEVFPHATLWQDANFMVGTLHPLAIDAGALDRLRQRPETRDALDAVGLKNFADLRSWYTAGPDEMRAFVGAGPVLTDDRPLVEYHHWLPRPEEQPPLNVSSLKGDVNRVIAAAPPVNR
;
A
#
# COMPACT_ATOMS: atom_id res chain seq x y z
N MET A 1 16.64 19.79 -0.20
CA MET A 1 15.29 19.38 0.19
C MET A 1 14.33 19.76 -0.93
N LYS A 2 13.94 18.80 -1.81
CA LYS A 2 13.15 19.09 -3.03
C LYS A 2 11.84 18.30 -3.06
N PHE A 3 11.07 18.34 -1.97
CA PHE A 3 9.72 17.75 -1.93
C PHE A 3 8.63 18.59 -2.61
N ALA A 4 8.88 19.88 -2.84
CA ALA A 4 7.88 20.79 -3.40
C ALA A 4 7.64 20.64 -4.92
N SER A 5 8.53 19.98 -5.68
CA SER A 5 8.42 19.90 -7.14
C SER A 5 7.57 18.73 -7.63
N PHE A 6 7.55 17.61 -6.91
CA PHE A 6 6.79 16.43 -7.31
C PHE A 6 5.27 16.62 -7.20
N HIS A 7 4.84 17.43 -6.23
CA HIS A 7 3.41 17.72 -6.00
C HIS A 7 2.78 18.71 -7.01
N ARG A 8 3.58 19.35 -7.84
CA ARG A 8 3.06 20.34 -8.79
C ARG A 8 2.44 19.73 -10.05
N VAL A 9 2.84 18.52 -10.41
CA VAL A 9 2.40 17.83 -11.62
C VAL A 9 1.12 17.01 -11.40
N ALA A 10 0.91 16.46 -10.22
CA ALA A 10 -0.20 15.53 -9.95
C ALA A 10 -1.55 16.17 -9.61
N CYS A 11 -1.58 17.46 -9.27
CA CYS A 11 -2.80 18.14 -8.87
C CYS A 11 -2.84 19.55 -9.47
N GLY A 12 -3.61 19.74 -10.53
CA GLY A 12 -4.07 21.05 -10.95
C GLY A 12 -4.57 21.85 -9.73
N LYS A 13 -5.15 23.02 -9.87
CA LYS A 13 -5.58 23.99 -8.84
C LYS A 13 -6.38 23.46 -7.62
N THR A 14 -6.03 22.30 -7.07
CA THR A 14 -6.65 21.73 -5.88
C THR A 14 -6.08 22.35 -4.62
N SER A 15 -6.94 22.72 -3.69
CA SER A 15 -6.56 23.25 -2.38
C SER A 15 -5.74 22.19 -1.63
N ARG A 16 -4.49 22.53 -1.30
CA ARG A 16 -3.62 21.69 -0.48
C ARG A 16 -3.67 22.22 0.94
N ASN A 17 -4.09 21.38 1.86
CA ASN A 17 -3.89 21.63 3.29
C ASN A 17 -2.62 20.89 3.72
N VAL A 18 -1.49 21.57 3.71
CA VAL A 18 -0.26 21.05 4.30
C VAL A 18 -0.32 21.28 5.80
N ARG A 19 -0.23 20.20 6.57
CA ARG A 19 -0.13 20.24 8.02
C ARG A 19 1.22 19.62 8.43
N ILE A 20 1.97 20.35 9.23
CA ILE A 20 3.20 19.83 9.85
C ILE A 20 2.79 19.22 11.18
N ASP A 21 2.67 17.89 11.20
CA ASP A 21 2.23 17.12 12.36
C ASP A 21 2.68 15.67 12.21
N ASP A 22 2.60 14.89 13.28
CA ASP A 22 2.73 13.45 13.21
C ASP A 22 1.46 12.86 12.56
N GLY A 23 1.65 12.10 11.47
CA GLY A 23 0.53 11.55 10.69
C GLY A 23 -0.32 10.56 11.48
N ARG A 24 0.28 9.80 12.40
CA ARG A 24 -0.44 8.86 13.26
C ARG A 24 -1.29 9.61 14.30
N ASN A 25 -0.74 10.64 14.94
CA ASN A 25 -1.48 11.50 15.85
C ASN A 25 -2.64 12.19 15.13
N PHE A 26 -2.40 12.68 13.92
CA PHE A 26 -3.45 13.27 13.09
C PHE A 26 -4.59 12.27 12.84
N LEU A 27 -4.29 11.03 12.44
CA LEU A 27 -5.31 9.99 12.21
C LEU A 27 -6.09 9.64 13.48
N SER A 28 -5.43 9.61 14.65
CA SER A 28 -6.08 9.29 15.93
C SER A 28 -7.06 10.37 16.39
N LEU A 29 -6.85 11.63 16.01
CA LEU A 29 -7.60 12.79 16.51
C LEU A 29 -8.59 13.37 15.50
N THR A 30 -8.43 13.06 14.19
CA THR A 30 -9.12 13.82 13.15
C THR A 30 -10.62 13.53 13.03
N GLY A 31 -11.10 12.37 13.42
CA GLY A 31 -12.49 11.93 13.18
C GLY A 31 -12.93 11.92 11.70
N ARG A 32 -12.06 12.35 10.77
CA ARG A 32 -12.33 12.38 9.32
C ARG A 32 -12.14 11.02 8.69
N ARG A 33 -12.86 10.79 7.57
CA ARG A 33 -12.66 9.60 6.72
C ARG A 33 -12.15 10.02 5.35
N PHE A 34 -11.27 9.18 4.79
CA PHE A 34 -10.51 9.47 3.57
C PHE A 34 -10.82 8.45 2.48
N ASP A 35 -10.82 8.91 1.23
CA ASP A 35 -10.92 8.04 0.06
C ASP A 35 -9.60 7.30 -0.17
N VAL A 36 -8.48 7.98 0.08
CA VAL A 36 -7.14 7.43 -0.10
C VAL A 36 -6.25 7.87 1.07
N ILE A 37 -5.54 6.91 1.65
CA ILE A 37 -4.45 7.16 2.61
C ILE A 37 -3.18 6.56 2.01
N THR A 38 -2.12 7.35 1.91
CA THR A 38 -0.82 6.86 1.44
C THR A 38 0.21 7.01 2.55
N ALA A 39 1.01 5.97 2.73
CA ALA A 39 2.15 5.98 3.62
C ALA A 39 3.39 5.52 2.84
N ASP A 40 4.21 6.49 2.47
CA ASP A 40 5.50 6.30 1.83
C ASP A 40 6.56 6.80 2.80
N ILE A 41 7.08 5.91 3.62
CA ILE A 41 7.82 6.39 4.76
C ILE A 41 9.00 5.50 5.10
N ILE A 42 10.01 6.16 5.59
CA ILE A 42 10.97 5.82 6.64
C ILE A 42 11.28 4.31 6.70
N GLN A 43 12.54 4.02 6.67
CA GLN A 43 13.06 2.68 6.96
C GLN A 43 12.50 2.19 8.29
N PRO A 44 11.81 1.04 8.36
CA PRO A 44 11.19 0.53 9.59
C PRO A 44 12.15 0.32 10.75
N GLY A 45 13.43 0.09 10.45
CA GLY A 45 14.48 -0.06 11.44
C GLY A 45 14.98 1.24 12.08
N HIS A 46 14.44 2.40 11.70
CA HIS A 46 14.77 3.64 12.40
C HIS A 46 13.94 3.75 13.68
N ALA A 47 14.56 4.29 14.75
CA ALA A 47 13.89 4.51 16.03
C ALA A 47 12.59 5.31 15.85
N GLY A 48 11.49 4.80 16.36
CA GLY A 48 10.15 5.39 16.23
C GLY A 48 9.43 5.08 14.90
N ALA A 49 10.07 4.40 13.95
CA ALA A 49 9.42 4.06 12.68
C ALA A 49 8.52 2.83 12.80
N GLY A 50 8.77 1.92 13.74
CA GLY A 50 7.96 0.72 13.94
C GLY A 50 6.50 1.02 14.25
N HIS A 51 6.23 2.15 14.89
CA HIS A 51 4.87 2.59 15.21
C HIS A 51 3.98 2.88 14.00
N VAL A 52 4.53 3.08 12.80
CA VAL A 52 3.77 3.24 11.55
C VAL A 52 3.69 1.94 10.73
N TYR A 53 4.10 0.83 11.33
CA TYR A 53 3.96 -0.52 10.80
C TYR A 53 3.25 -1.47 11.78
N SER A 54 2.81 -0.96 12.95
CA SER A 54 2.13 -1.76 13.97
C SER A 54 0.68 -2.07 13.60
N LYS A 55 0.12 -3.10 14.20
CA LYS A 55 -1.30 -3.47 14.07
C LYS A 55 -2.22 -2.32 14.51
N GLU A 56 -1.84 -1.61 15.56
CA GLU A 56 -2.57 -0.45 16.09
C GLU A 56 -2.61 0.69 15.07
N TYR A 57 -1.47 0.98 14.42
CA TYR A 57 -1.43 1.99 13.36
C TYR A 57 -2.29 1.59 12.16
N PHE A 58 -2.15 0.38 11.65
CA PHE A 58 -2.98 -0.08 10.54
C PHE A 58 -4.48 -0.09 10.89
N THR A 59 -4.81 -0.34 12.16
CA THR A 59 -6.19 -0.24 12.66
C THR A 59 -6.68 1.21 12.65
N LEU A 60 -5.85 2.18 13.04
CA LEU A 60 -6.19 3.60 12.89
C LEU A 60 -6.42 3.99 11.43
N VAL A 61 -5.54 3.55 10.54
CA VAL A 61 -5.68 3.77 9.09
C VAL A 61 -6.99 3.18 8.58
N ARG A 62 -7.27 1.91 8.93
CA ARG A 62 -8.51 1.23 8.54
C ARG A 62 -9.76 1.99 9.00
N ASN A 63 -9.76 2.48 10.24
CA ASN A 63 -10.87 3.22 10.81
C ASN A 63 -11.04 4.62 10.18
N ALA A 64 -9.98 5.18 9.61
CA ALA A 64 -10.00 6.45 8.91
C ALA A 64 -10.33 6.33 7.42
N LEU A 65 -10.49 5.12 6.87
CA LEU A 65 -10.95 4.93 5.50
C LEU A 65 -12.47 5.10 5.41
N LYS A 66 -12.93 5.67 4.29
CA LYS A 66 -14.32 5.53 3.83
C LYS A 66 -14.57 4.08 3.42
N ASP A 67 -15.83 3.71 3.22
CA ASP A 67 -16.25 2.34 2.87
C ASP A 67 -15.52 1.80 1.63
N ASN A 68 -15.41 2.61 0.58
CA ASN A 68 -14.65 2.30 -0.64
C ASN A 68 -13.24 2.90 -0.63
N GLY A 69 -12.73 3.24 0.54
CA GLY A 69 -11.40 3.84 0.69
C GLY A 69 -10.26 2.84 0.50
N VAL A 70 -9.12 3.36 0.11
CA VAL A 70 -7.91 2.58 -0.19
C VAL A 70 -6.74 3.11 0.63
N VAL A 71 -5.98 2.21 1.24
CA VAL A 71 -4.66 2.54 1.77
C VAL A 71 -3.58 2.00 0.84
N LEU A 72 -2.57 2.83 0.56
CA LEU A 72 -1.34 2.44 -0.12
C LEU A 72 -0.19 2.53 0.86
N GLN A 73 0.40 1.40 1.22
CA GLN A 73 1.54 1.29 2.11
C GLN A 73 2.76 0.83 1.35
N TRP A 74 3.80 1.65 1.32
CA TRP A 74 5.10 1.21 0.82
C TRP A 74 5.73 0.21 1.81
N ILE A 75 6.25 -0.89 1.28
CA ILE A 75 6.98 -1.89 2.06
C ILE A 75 8.44 -1.98 1.60
N GLY A 76 8.70 -1.85 0.30
CA GLY A 76 10.03 -1.94 -0.29
C GLY A 76 10.70 -3.31 -0.08
N HIS A 77 11.74 -3.60 -0.84
CA HIS A 77 12.53 -4.81 -0.63
C HIS A 77 13.44 -4.63 0.57
N ARG A 78 13.44 -5.61 1.47
CA ARG A 78 14.18 -5.64 2.72
C ARG A 78 14.48 -7.08 3.15
N PRO A 79 15.23 -7.33 4.22
CA PRO A 79 15.46 -8.68 4.74
C PRO A 79 14.15 -9.45 4.92
N PHE A 80 14.16 -10.75 4.62
CA PHE A 80 12.96 -11.59 4.53
C PHE A 80 12.08 -11.52 5.78
N VAL A 81 12.70 -11.55 6.97
CA VAL A 81 11.95 -11.55 8.25
C VAL A 81 11.23 -10.22 8.45
N GLU A 82 11.88 -9.08 8.19
CA GLU A 82 11.23 -7.76 8.30
C GLU A 82 10.09 -7.62 7.29
N TYR A 83 10.32 -8.07 6.05
CA TYR A 83 9.33 -8.03 4.98
C TYR A 83 8.08 -8.83 5.36
N THR A 84 8.27 -10.06 5.83
CA THR A 84 7.15 -10.93 6.20
C THR A 84 6.45 -10.48 7.48
N LEU A 85 7.15 -9.90 8.45
CA LEU A 85 6.56 -9.30 9.64
C LEU A 85 5.59 -8.15 9.27
N ILE A 86 6.06 -7.20 8.45
CA ILE A 86 5.24 -6.05 8.04
C ILE A 86 4.04 -6.52 7.24
N MET A 87 4.25 -7.37 6.23
CA MET A 87 3.17 -7.89 5.39
C MET A 87 2.14 -8.67 6.20
N ARG A 88 2.57 -9.52 7.13
CA ARG A 88 1.67 -10.28 8.02
C ARG A 88 0.85 -9.36 8.90
N THR A 89 1.48 -8.32 9.47
CA THR A 89 0.80 -7.32 10.28
C THR A 89 -0.26 -6.55 9.48
N PHE A 90 0.06 -6.21 8.24
CA PHE A 90 -0.88 -5.54 7.34
C PHE A 90 -2.08 -6.44 6.99
N LEU A 91 -1.84 -7.71 6.69
CA LEU A 91 -2.89 -8.70 6.38
C LEU A 91 -3.84 -9.00 7.55
N GLU A 92 -3.36 -8.86 8.80
CA GLU A 92 -4.22 -8.98 9.99
C GLU A 92 -5.31 -7.90 10.03
N VAL A 93 -5.03 -6.73 9.50
CA VAL A 93 -5.95 -5.59 9.52
C VAL A 93 -6.70 -5.46 8.19
N PHE A 94 -6.04 -5.76 7.08
CA PHE A 94 -6.57 -5.69 5.72
C PHE A 94 -6.59 -7.07 5.07
N PRO A 95 -7.61 -7.91 5.38
CA PRO A 95 -7.66 -9.29 4.89
C PRO A 95 -7.80 -9.41 3.37
N HIS A 96 -8.19 -8.33 2.68
CA HIS A 96 -8.32 -8.22 1.23
C HIS A 96 -7.14 -7.49 0.58
N ALA A 97 -6.00 -7.36 1.28
CA ALA A 97 -4.83 -6.68 0.76
C ALA A 97 -4.32 -7.30 -0.54
N THR A 98 -3.77 -6.47 -1.40
CA THR A 98 -3.11 -6.86 -2.64
C THR A 98 -1.71 -6.25 -2.72
N LEU A 99 -0.84 -6.84 -3.54
CA LEU A 99 0.56 -6.47 -3.65
C LEU A 99 0.86 -6.01 -5.09
N TRP A 100 1.65 -4.94 -5.24
CA TRP A 100 1.85 -4.23 -6.50
C TRP A 100 3.30 -3.80 -6.71
N GLN A 101 3.67 -3.54 -7.99
CA GLN A 101 4.98 -3.00 -8.41
C GLN A 101 6.15 -3.81 -7.84
N ASP A 102 6.32 -5.03 -8.35
CA ASP A 102 7.38 -5.93 -7.91
C ASP A 102 7.41 -6.08 -6.38
N ALA A 103 6.22 -6.19 -5.78
CA ALA A 103 6.06 -6.38 -4.34
C ALA A 103 6.55 -5.20 -3.46
N ASN A 104 6.57 -3.99 -4.00
CA ASN A 104 6.96 -2.79 -3.25
C ASN A 104 5.82 -2.10 -2.52
N PHE A 105 4.57 -2.28 -2.98
CA PHE A 105 3.41 -1.60 -2.40
C PHE A 105 2.32 -2.59 -2.01
N MET A 106 1.84 -2.46 -0.78
CA MET A 106 0.63 -3.12 -0.30
C MET A 106 -0.56 -2.17 -0.45
N VAL A 107 -1.63 -2.66 -1.05
CA VAL A 107 -2.91 -1.96 -1.16
C VAL A 107 -3.92 -2.64 -0.26
N GLY A 108 -4.44 -1.91 0.72
CA GLY A 108 -5.46 -2.41 1.65
C GLY A 108 -6.82 -1.76 1.39
N THR A 109 -7.87 -2.57 1.47
CA THR A 109 -9.27 -2.17 1.29
C THR A 109 -10.15 -2.83 2.35
N LEU A 110 -11.32 -2.24 2.62
CA LEU A 110 -12.29 -2.82 3.56
C LEU A 110 -13.05 -4.00 2.96
N HIS A 111 -13.19 -4.01 1.62
CA HIS A 111 -13.85 -5.05 0.82
C HIS A 111 -12.87 -5.59 -0.23
N PRO A 112 -13.15 -6.73 -0.86
CA PRO A 112 -12.33 -7.20 -1.98
C PRO A 112 -12.15 -6.12 -3.04
N LEU A 113 -10.89 -5.91 -3.46
CA LEU A 113 -10.58 -4.91 -4.47
C LEU A 113 -11.24 -5.29 -5.80
N ALA A 114 -11.97 -4.34 -6.39
CA ALA A 114 -12.61 -4.49 -7.70
C ALA A 114 -12.26 -3.28 -8.57
N ILE A 115 -11.39 -3.49 -9.57
CA ILE A 115 -10.91 -2.45 -10.47
C ILE A 115 -11.79 -2.41 -11.72
N ASP A 116 -12.41 -1.27 -11.97
CA ASP A 116 -13.10 -1.02 -13.23
C ASP A 116 -12.08 -0.80 -14.36
N ALA A 117 -12.07 -1.73 -15.32
CA ALA A 117 -11.15 -1.67 -16.45
C ALA A 117 -11.29 -0.39 -17.28
N GLY A 118 -12.47 0.20 -17.37
CA GLY A 118 -12.72 1.46 -18.07
C GLY A 118 -12.37 2.72 -17.27
N ALA A 119 -12.06 2.61 -15.99
CA ALA A 119 -11.78 3.77 -15.17
C ALA A 119 -10.53 4.52 -15.63
N LEU A 120 -9.49 3.80 -16.02
CA LEU A 120 -8.25 4.39 -16.52
C LEU A 120 -8.48 5.21 -17.79
N ASP A 121 -9.25 4.68 -18.74
CA ASP A 121 -9.57 5.38 -19.99
C ASP A 121 -10.33 6.68 -19.74
N ARG A 122 -11.30 6.64 -18.79
CA ARG A 122 -12.04 7.84 -18.36
C ARG A 122 -11.12 8.88 -17.71
N LEU A 123 -10.17 8.46 -16.89
CA LEU A 123 -9.18 9.35 -16.28
C LEU A 123 -8.28 9.99 -17.32
N ARG A 124 -7.90 9.26 -18.35
CA ARG A 124 -7.03 9.73 -19.43
C ARG A 124 -7.71 10.72 -20.41
N GLN A 125 -9.04 10.83 -20.38
CA GLN A 125 -9.76 11.86 -21.15
C GLN A 125 -9.43 13.28 -20.69
N ARG A 126 -8.96 13.45 -19.46
CA ARG A 126 -8.55 14.75 -18.91
C ARG A 126 -7.04 14.95 -19.16
N PRO A 127 -6.64 16.05 -19.85
CA PRO A 127 -5.23 16.27 -20.21
C PRO A 127 -4.28 16.22 -19.00
N GLU A 128 -4.65 16.90 -17.89
CA GLU A 128 -3.80 16.96 -16.69
C GLU A 128 -3.58 15.58 -16.06
N THR A 129 -4.62 14.74 -16.07
CA THR A 129 -4.54 13.37 -15.53
C THR A 129 -3.75 12.47 -16.48
N ARG A 130 -3.96 12.62 -17.78
CA ARG A 130 -3.22 11.87 -18.81
C ARG A 130 -1.73 12.12 -18.71
N ASP A 131 -1.30 13.39 -18.63
CA ASP A 131 0.11 13.75 -18.57
C ASP A 131 0.77 13.19 -17.28
N ALA A 132 0.03 13.21 -16.15
CA ALA A 132 0.50 12.60 -14.90
C ALA A 132 0.63 11.07 -15.00
N LEU A 133 -0.33 10.40 -15.66
CA LEU A 133 -0.29 8.95 -15.87
C LEU A 133 0.83 8.55 -16.83
N ASP A 134 1.05 9.33 -17.90
CA ASP A 134 2.14 9.10 -18.85
C ASP A 134 3.52 9.28 -18.21
N ALA A 135 3.65 10.23 -17.27
CA ALA A 135 4.89 10.47 -16.54
C ALA A 135 5.31 9.27 -15.65
N VAL A 136 4.34 8.43 -15.22
CA VAL A 136 4.60 7.21 -14.45
C VAL A 136 4.50 5.94 -15.30
N GLY A 137 4.35 6.06 -16.63
CA GLY A 137 4.29 4.93 -17.55
C GLY A 137 2.95 4.20 -17.60
N LEU A 138 1.88 4.77 -17.02
CA LEU A 138 0.54 4.16 -16.98
C LEU A 138 -0.31 4.64 -18.17
N LYS A 139 -0.05 4.08 -19.34
CA LYS A 139 -0.69 4.51 -20.61
C LYS A 139 -2.00 3.78 -20.91
N ASN A 140 -2.15 2.57 -20.44
CA ASN A 140 -3.31 1.72 -20.68
C ASN A 140 -3.53 0.73 -19.53
N PHE A 141 -4.63 0.00 -19.60
CA PHE A 141 -4.99 -0.96 -18.55
C PHE A 141 -4.03 -2.16 -18.47
N ALA A 142 -3.34 -2.52 -19.55
CA ALA A 142 -2.33 -3.58 -19.52
C ALA A 142 -1.11 -3.17 -18.69
N ASP A 143 -0.74 -1.87 -18.70
CA ASP A 143 0.33 -1.34 -17.85
C ASP A 143 -0.06 -1.49 -16.38
N LEU A 144 -1.29 -1.12 -16.00
CA LEU A 144 -1.79 -1.31 -14.64
C LEU A 144 -1.79 -2.78 -14.22
N ARG A 145 -2.23 -3.68 -15.11
CA ARG A 145 -2.20 -5.13 -14.86
C ARG A 145 -0.80 -5.65 -14.61
N SER A 146 0.20 -5.12 -15.33
CA SER A 146 1.60 -5.53 -15.16
C SER A 146 2.18 -5.15 -13.80
N TRP A 147 1.61 -4.16 -13.13
CA TRP A 147 2.01 -3.77 -11.78
C TRP A 147 1.46 -4.67 -10.68
N TYR A 148 0.42 -5.46 -10.97
CA TYR A 148 -0.14 -6.40 -10.00
C TYR A 148 0.83 -7.55 -9.75
N THR A 149 1.08 -7.84 -8.47
CA THR A 149 2.00 -8.89 -8.06
C THR A 149 1.26 -10.08 -7.46
N ALA A 150 0.42 -9.85 -6.45
CA ALA A 150 -0.25 -10.93 -5.72
C ALA A 150 -1.54 -10.47 -5.03
N GLY A 151 -2.43 -11.43 -4.81
CA GLY A 151 -3.62 -11.27 -3.99
C GLY A 151 -3.42 -11.71 -2.54
N PRO A 152 -4.49 -11.63 -1.74
CA PRO A 152 -4.41 -11.91 -0.31
C PRO A 152 -4.01 -13.36 -0.01
N ASP A 153 -4.40 -14.33 -0.83
CA ASP A 153 -4.11 -15.74 -0.60
C ASP A 153 -2.62 -16.05 -0.84
N GLU A 154 -2.07 -15.54 -1.95
CA GLU A 154 -0.65 -15.67 -2.26
C GLU A 154 0.21 -14.94 -1.22
N MET A 155 -0.22 -13.76 -0.78
CA MET A 155 0.46 -13.01 0.29
C MET A 155 0.47 -13.79 1.60
N ARG A 156 -0.67 -14.40 2.01
CA ARG A 156 -0.75 -15.24 3.22
C ARG A 156 0.11 -16.46 3.14
N ALA A 157 0.08 -17.15 2.00
CA ALA A 157 0.94 -18.33 1.77
C ALA A 157 2.43 -17.97 1.87
N PHE A 158 2.81 -16.79 1.34
CA PHE A 158 4.19 -16.33 1.37
C PHE A 158 4.68 -15.99 2.78
N VAL A 159 3.87 -15.26 3.58
CA VAL A 159 4.30 -14.85 4.93
C VAL A 159 4.20 -15.97 5.96
N GLY A 160 3.36 -16.98 5.73
CA GLY A 160 3.12 -18.08 6.67
C GLY A 160 2.62 -17.62 8.03
N ALA A 161 2.61 -18.53 8.99
CA ALA A 161 2.30 -18.21 10.39
C ALA A 161 3.49 -17.53 11.07
N GLY A 162 3.22 -16.65 12.02
CA GLY A 162 4.26 -15.98 12.78
C GLY A 162 3.78 -14.75 13.54
N PRO A 163 4.67 -14.04 14.23
CA PRO A 163 4.34 -12.84 14.98
C PRO A 163 3.92 -11.70 14.06
N VAL A 164 3.22 -10.72 14.65
CA VAL A 164 2.89 -9.43 14.06
C VAL A 164 3.53 -8.31 14.86
N LEU A 165 3.66 -7.15 14.24
CA LEU A 165 4.16 -5.94 14.88
C LEU A 165 3.05 -5.30 15.69
N THR A 166 3.33 -4.93 16.93
CA THR A 166 2.47 -4.16 17.80
C THR A 166 3.25 -2.97 18.37
N ASP A 167 2.56 -2.00 18.97
CA ASP A 167 3.22 -0.82 19.53
C ASP A 167 4.20 -1.16 20.65
N ASP A 168 3.87 -2.16 21.45
CA ASP A 168 4.71 -2.67 22.54
C ASP A 168 5.73 -3.72 22.08
N ARG A 169 5.65 -4.18 20.83
CA ARG A 169 6.61 -5.12 20.21
C ARG A 169 7.00 -4.70 18.80
N PRO A 170 7.67 -3.55 18.63
CA PRO A 170 8.11 -3.05 17.33
C PRO A 170 9.42 -3.75 16.88
N LEU A 171 9.34 -5.05 16.62
CA LEU A 171 10.49 -5.93 16.36
C LEU A 171 11.41 -5.42 15.25
N VAL A 172 10.89 -4.66 14.29
CA VAL A 172 11.68 -4.11 13.17
C VAL A 172 12.62 -2.99 13.60
N GLU A 173 12.39 -2.34 14.74
CA GLU A 173 13.29 -1.33 15.31
C GLU A 173 14.44 -1.95 16.11
N TYR A 174 14.24 -3.17 16.59
CA TYR A 174 15.19 -3.87 17.45
C TYR A 174 15.90 -4.96 16.65
N HIS A 175 16.79 -4.58 15.76
CA HIS A 175 17.53 -5.50 14.88
C HIS A 175 18.22 -6.65 15.62
N HIS A 176 18.58 -6.46 16.90
CA HIS A 176 19.21 -7.49 17.72
C HIS A 176 18.32 -8.71 18.01
N TRP A 177 17.00 -8.56 17.83
CA TRP A 177 16.03 -9.64 18.07
C TRP A 177 15.66 -10.37 16.77
N LEU A 178 16.10 -9.86 15.63
CA LEU A 178 15.88 -10.49 14.34
C LEU A 178 17.15 -11.23 13.91
N PRO A 179 17.03 -12.34 13.18
CA PRO A 179 18.18 -12.96 12.53
C PRO A 179 18.90 -11.93 11.64
N ARG A 180 20.21 -12.00 11.57
CA ARG A 180 20.98 -11.13 10.69
C ARG A 180 20.56 -11.35 9.23
N PRO A 181 20.68 -10.35 8.35
CA PRO A 181 20.30 -10.51 6.94
C PRO A 181 20.94 -11.72 6.26
N GLU A 182 22.22 -12.01 6.57
CA GLU A 182 22.95 -13.15 6.04
C GLU A 182 22.50 -14.52 6.58
N GLU A 183 21.78 -14.54 7.69
CA GLU A 183 21.22 -15.74 8.33
C GLU A 183 19.79 -16.04 7.86
N GLN A 184 19.21 -15.11 7.07
CA GLN A 184 17.85 -15.22 6.57
C GLN A 184 17.82 -15.79 5.14
N PRO A 185 16.74 -16.46 4.72
CA PRO A 185 16.57 -16.78 3.32
C PRO A 185 16.50 -15.48 2.49
N PRO A 186 17.00 -15.50 1.24
CA PRO A 186 16.85 -14.33 0.37
C PRO A 186 15.38 -14.02 0.12
N LEU A 187 15.03 -12.73 0.08
CA LEU A 187 13.70 -12.30 -0.29
C LEU A 187 13.46 -12.65 -1.78
N ASN A 188 12.66 -13.67 -2.04
CA ASN A 188 12.29 -14.07 -3.38
C ASN A 188 10.83 -13.74 -3.68
N VAL A 189 10.58 -12.51 -4.10
CA VAL A 189 9.24 -12.02 -4.47
C VAL A 189 8.75 -12.59 -5.82
N SER A 190 9.62 -13.18 -6.62
CA SER A 190 9.23 -13.76 -7.91
C SER A 190 8.31 -14.98 -7.77
N SER A 191 8.26 -15.58 -6.56
CA SER A 191 7.29 -16.63 -6.22
C SER A 191 5.87 -16.10 -5.98
N LEU A 192 5.73 -14.79 -5.74
CA LEU A 192 4.45 -14.11 -5.55
C LEU A 192 3.84 -13.79 -6.92
N LYS A 193 3.04 -14.71 -7.44
CA LYS A 193 2.36 -14.58 -8.72
C LYS A 193 0.87 -14.79 -8.54
N GLY A 194 0.13 -13.69 -8.42
CA GLY A 194 -1.32 -13.71 -8.33
C GLY A 194 -2.00 -13.58 -9.71
N ASP A 195 -3.26 -14.01 -9.76
CA ASP A 195 -4.11 -13.78 -10.93
C ASP A 195 -4.79 -12.40 -10.82
N VAL A 196 -4.33 -11.45 -11.62
CA VAL A 196 -4.90 -10.10 -11.66
C VAL A 196 -6.39 -10.07 -12.03
N ASN A 197 -6.91 -11.09 -12.71
CA ASN A 197 -8.33 -11.14 -13.07
C ASN A 197 -9.25 -11.23 -11.83
N ARG A 198 -8.73 -11.68 -10.70
CA ARG A 198 -9.49 -11.73 -9.43
C ARG A 198 -9.79 -10.34 -8.86
N VAL A 199 -9.07 -9.30 -9.27
CA VAL A 199 -9.28 -7.92 -8.81
C VAL A 199 -9.88 -7.02 -9.89
N ILE A 200 -10.22 -7.56 -11.06
CA ILE A 200 -10.89 -6.82 -12.12
C ILE A 200 -12.39 -7.02 -11.97
N ALA A 201 -13.11 -5.91 -11.80
CA ALA A 201 -14.57 -5.95 -11.78
C ALA A 201 -15.11 -6.46 -13.12
N ALA A 202 -16.12 -7.32 -13.06
CA ALA A 202 -16.88 -7.68 -14.25
C ALA A 202 -17.45 -6.40 -14.87
N ALA A 203 -17.32 -6.23 -16.20
CA ALA A 203 -17.93 -5.09 -16.89
C ALA A 203 -19.43 -5.06 -16.55
N PRO A 204 -20.00 -3.89 -16.19
CA PRO A 204 -21.43 -3.78 -15.98
C PRO A 204 -22.15 -4.21 -17.25
N PRO A 205 -23.31 -4.89 -17.15
CA PRO A 205 -24.07 -5.28 -18.33
C PRO A 205 -24.37 -4.03 -19.16
N VAL A 206 -24.03 -4.08 -20.45
CA VAL A 206 -24.38 -3.02 -21.38
C VAL A 206 -25.91 -3.04 -21.50
N ASN A 207 -26.59 -2.13 -20.80
CA ASN A 207 -28.02 -1.89 -21.03
C ASN A 207 -28.14 -1.39 -22.48
N ARG A 208 -28.64 -2.27 -23.35
CA ARG A 208 -29.04 -1.94 -24.72
C ARG A 208 -30.38 -1.23 -24.71
#